data_ddee39e6597e9b408facd80f8f046203
#
_entry.id   ddee39e6597e9b408facd80f8f046203
#
_cell.length_a   1.000
_cell.length_b   1.000
_cell.length_c   1.000
_cell.angle_alpha   90.00
_cell.angle_beta   90.00
_cell.angle_gamma   90.00
#
_symmetry.space_group_name_H-M   'P 1'
#
loop_
_entity.id
_entity.type
_entity.pdbx_description
1 polymer ?
#
loop_
_entity_poly.entity_id
_entity_poly.type
_entity_poly.pdbx_seq_one_letter_code
_entity_poly.pdbx_strand_id
1 'polypeptide(L)'
;MVVVLNGVKGRQTIDKQIHKELSMAENEGAAVAVDNAAVPTNEWERTLSGKLYICGDMQREANMRKRRLVHAINTSAYDAFEERDRLFRELFGSLGKGAFLEPPFNCDYGCNTYIGDNFYANMDCIFLDVARITIGDRVFFGPRVGLYTPYHPIDAAVRASGPEGARPITIGNDVWFGGSVV
;
A
#
# COMPACT_ATOMS: atom_id res chain seq x y z
N MET A 1 -4.61 11.76 2.31
CA MET A 1 -4.17 13.16 2.53
C MET A 1 -2.96 13.09 3.44
N VAL A 2 -1.77 13.19 2.86
CA VAL A 2 -0.52 13.22 3.64
C VAL A 2 -0.34 14.65 4.14
N VAL A 3 -0.46 14.85 5.45
CA VAL A 3 -0.16 16.13 6.09
C VAL A 3 1.27 16.07 6.61
N VAL A 4 2.18 16.80 5.99
CA VAL A 4 3.52 17.02 6.55
C VAL A 4 3.38 18.07 7.66
N LEU A 5 3.40 17.65 8.92
CA LEU A 5 3.43 18.55 10.06
C LEU A 5 4.87 18.80 10.47
N ASN A 6 5.39 19.96 10.13
CA ASN A 6 6.56 20.54 10.80
C ASN A 6 6.11 21.24 12.10
N GLY A 7 6.65 20.80 13.25
CA GLY A 7 6.61 21.61 14.48
C GLY A 7 5.97 20.97 15.72
N VAL A 8 6.82 20.78 16.72
CA VAL A 8 6.56 20.15 18.03
C VAL A 8 5.75 21.07 18.98
N LYS A 9 4.54 21.49 18.64
CA LYS A 9 3.64 22.16 19.61
C LYS A 9 2.15 21.77 19.53
N GLY A 10 1.78 20.75 18.73
CA GLY A 10 0.39 20.42 18.44
C GLY A 10 -0.18 19.13 19.02
N ARG A 11 0.58 18.26 19.69
CA ARG A 11 0.10 16.93 20.09
C ARG A 11 -1.12 16.95 21.03
N GLN A 12 -1.14 17.82 22.01
CA GLN A 12 -2.26 17.88 22.99
C GLN A 12 -3.56 18.45 22.43
N THR A 13 -3.50 19.24 21.36
CA THR A 13 -4.68 19.84 20.73
C THR A 13 -5.33 18.87 19.75
N ILE A 14 -4.53 18.06 19.05
CA ILE A 14 -5.00 17.07 18.07
C ILE A 14 -5.71 15.90 18.76
N ASP A 15 -5.17 15.37 19.87
CA ASP A 15 -5.82 14.31 20.63
C ASP A 15 -7.20 14.73 21.18
N LYS A 16 -7.33 15.97 21.64
CA LYS A 16 -8.63 16.50 22.10
C LYS A 16 -9.64 16.69 20.96
N GLN A 17 -9.18 17.04 19.78
CA GLN A 17 -10.03 17.22 18.62
C GLN A 17 -10.52 15.88 18.07
N ILE A 18 -9.64 14.88 17.98
CA ILE A 18 -9.98 13.51 17.57
C ILE A 18 -10.98 12.88 18.56
N HIS A 19 -10.77 13.03 19.88
CA HIS A 19 -11.72 12.55 20.89
C HIS A 19 -13.08 13.26 20.81
N LYS A 20 -13.09 14.54 20.47
CA LYS A 20 -14.34 15.30 20.29
C LYS A 20 -15.10 14.86 19.03
N GLU A 21 -14.40 14.61 17.93
CA GLU A 21 -14.99 14.13 16.68
C GLU A 21 -15.53 12.69 16.81
N LEU A 22 -14.82 11.81 17.51
CA LEU A 22 -15.30 10.46 17.81
C LEU A 22 -16.53 10.48 18.74
N SER A 23 -16.55 11.34 19.77
CA SER A 23 -17.69 11.49 20.67
C SER A 23 -18.92 12.13 20.00
N MET A 24 -18.72 12.99 19.01
CA MET A 24 -19.84 13.57 18.22
C MET A 24 -20.41 12.58 17.22
N ALA A 25 -19.60 11.68 16.65
CA ALA A 25 -20.05 10.62 15.75
C ALA A 25 -20.90 9.55 16.45
N GLU A 26 -20.73 9.36 17.75
CA GLU A 26 -21.54 8.42 18.55
C GLU A 26 -22.91 9.00 18.94
N ASN A 27 -23.08 10.32 18.89
CA ASN A 27 -24.33 11.00 19.33
C ASN A 27 -25.26 11.46 18.22
N GLU A 28 -24.79 11.50 16.97
CA GLU A 28 -25.64 11.74 15.84
C GLU A 28 -26.00 10.40 15.22
N GLY A 29 -27.22 9.92 15.47
CA GLY A 29 -27.82 8.75 14.84
C GLY A 29 -28.02 8.93 13.33
N ALA A 30 -26.95 9.34 12.64
CA ALA A 30 -26.86 9.28 11.20
C ALA A 30 -26.80 7.81 10.82
N ALA A 31 -27.86 7.30 10.23
CA ALA A 31 -27.87 6.03 9.52
C ALA A 31 -26.67 6.07 8.57
N VAL A 32 -25.61 5.38 8.92
CA VAL A 32 -24.50 5.10 8.02
C VAL A 32 -25.16 4.41 6.84
N ALA A 33 -25.18 5.07 5.69
CA ALA A 33 -25.58 4.43 4.45
C ALA A 33 -24.72 3.17 4.33
N VAL A 34 -25.34 2.03 4.54
CA VAL A 34 -24.71 0.73 4.32
C VAL A 34 -24.46 0.68 2.82
N ASP A 35 -23.23 1.01 2.44
CA ASP A 35 -22.75 0.82 1.09
C ASP A 35 -23.08 -0.64 0.74
N ASN A 36 -23.90 -0.84 -0.28
CA ASN A 36 -24.30 -2.16 -0.79
C ASN A 36 -23.12 -2.86 -1.50
N ALA A 37 -21.89 -2.63 -1.03
CA ALA A 37 -20.73 -3.39 -1.46
C ALA A 37 -21.00 -4.88 -1.20
N ALA A 38 -20.90 -5.69 -2.23
CA ALA A 38 -21.10 -7.13 -2.16
C ALA A 38 -20.32 -7.70 -0.96
N VAL A 39 -20.97 -8.56 -0.18
CA VAL A 39 -20.34 -9.20 0.98
C VAL A 39 -19.14 -10.02 0.45
N PRO A 40 -17.90 -9.80 0.94
CA PRO A 40 -16.75 -10.55 0.49
C PRO A 40 -16.98 -12.06 0.66
N THR A 41 -16.72 -12.83 -0.39
CA THR A 41 -16.97 -14.27 -0.45
C THR A 41 -15.76 -15.10 0.00
N ASN A 42 -14.58 -14.47 0.02
CA ASN A 42 -13.32 -15.11 0.42
C ASN A 42 -12.38 -14.12 1.12
N GLU A 43 -11.30 -14.62 1.70
CA GLU A 43 -10.33 -13.80 2.45
C GLU A 43 -9.58 -12.79 1.57
N TRP A 44 -9.40 -13.07 0.27
CA TRP A 44 -8.80 -12.10 -0.66
C TRP A 44 -9.68 -10.87 -0.87
N GLU A 45 -10.97 -11.09 -1.11
CA GLU A 45 -11.94 -9.99 -1.23
C GLU A 45 -12.09 -9.22 0.09
N ARG A 46 -12.02 -9.90 1.23
CA ARG A 46 -12.02 -9.23 2.55
C ARG A 46 -10.83 -8.30 2.68
N THR A 47 -9.64 -8.76 2.31
CA THR A 47 -8.41 -7.96 2.30
C THR A 47 -8.59 -6.67 1.49
N LEU A 48 -9.11 -6.79 0.26
CA LEU A 48 -9.30 -5.66 -0.66
C LEU A 48 -10.44 -4.72 -0.21
N SER A 49 -11.42 -5.21 0.54
CA SER A 49 -12.55 -4.41 1.05
C SER A 49 -12.24 -3.65 2.36
N GLY A 50 -11.01 -3.75 2.88
CA GLY A 50 -10.60 -3.10 4.13
C GLY A 50 -11.14 -3.75 5.40
N LYS A 51 -11.74 -4.94 5.31
CA LYS A 51 -12.19 -5.73 6.47
C LYS A 51 -11.03 -6.54 7.03
N LEU A 52 -11.12 -6.90 8.32
CA LEU A 52 -10.17 -7.85 8.90
C LEU A 52 -10.27 -9.20 8.18
N TYR A 53 -9.15 -9.80 7.87
CA TYR A 53 -9.01 -11.07 7.17
C TYR A 53 -7.97 -11.96 7.85
N ILE A 54 -7.95 -13.24 7.51
CA ILE A 54 -6.91 -14.18 7.92
C ILE A 54 -6.18 -14.63 6.64
N CYS A 55 -4.84 -14.59 6.67
CA CYS A 55 -4.02 -14.99 5.54
C CYS A 55 -4.31 -16.45 5.13
N GLY A 56 -4.83 -16.63 3.94
CA GLY A 56 -5.25 -17.91 3.36
C GLY A 56 -4.37 -18.38 2.19
N ASP A 57 -4.86 -19.34 1.44
CA ASP A 57 -4.11 -19.96 0.33
C ASP A 57 -3.88 -18.98 -0.82
N MET A 58 -4.87 -18.13 -1.14
CA MET A 58 -4.75 -17.13 -2.20
C MET A 58 -3.63 -16.12 -1.91
N GLN A 59 -3.53 -15.65 -0.66
CA GLN A 59 -2.46 -14.75 -0.23
C GLN A 59 -1.09 -15.45 -0.30
N ARG A 60 -1.02 -16.72 0.12
CA ARG A 60 0.21 -17.51 0.01
C ARG A 60 0.66 -17.72 -1.43
N GLU A 61 -0.27 -18.01 -2.33
CA GLU A 61 0.02 -18.19 -3.77
C GLU A 61 0.52 -16.88 -4.40
N ALA A 62 -0.17 -15.77 -4.16
CA ALA A 62 0.25 -14.45 -4.62
C ALA A 62 1.64 -14.07 -4.08
N ASN A 63 1.92 -14.36 -2.81
CA ASN A 63 3.23 -14.14 -2.22
C ASN A 63 4.33 -15.01 -2.86
N MET A 64 4.04 -16.28 -3.15
CA MET A 64 5.01 -17.15 -3.83
C MET A 64 5.30 -16.68 -5.26
N ARG A 65 4.27 -16.23 -6.01
CA ARG A 65 4.46 -15.60 -7.32
C ARG A 65 5.37 -14.37 -7.20
N LYS A 66 5.07 -13.46 -6.27
CA LYS A 66 5.87 -12.26 -6.01
C LYS A 66 7.32 -12.60 -5.68
N ARG A 67 7.58 -13.57 -4.81
CA ARG A 67 8.95 -13.96 -4.43
C ARG A 67 9.80 -14.35 -5.63
N ARG A 68 9.25 -15.09 -6.60
CA ARG A 68 9.96 -15.46 -7.84
C ARG A 68 10.29 -14.22 -8.68
N LEU A 69 9.32 -13.33 -8.88
CA LEU A 69 9.50 -12.13 -9.70
C LEU A 69 10.47 -11.14 -9.07
N VAL A 70 10.30 -10.84 -7.79
CA VAL A 70 11.18 -9.91 -7.04
C VAL A 70 12.61 -10.46 -6.97
N HIS A 71 12.79 -11.77 -6.79
CA HIS A 71 14.11 -12.37 -6.85
C HIS A 71 14.76 -12.16 -8.23
N ALA A 72 14.04 -12.45 -9.32
CA ALA A 72 14.54 -12.25 -10.67
C ALA A 72 14.89 -10.78 -10.96
N ILE A 73 14.03 -9.83 -10.53
CA ILE A 73 14.30 -8.39 -10.65
C ILE A 73 15.60 -8.01 -9.92
N ASN A 74 15.71 -8.40 -8.66
CA ASN A 74 16.80 -7.96 -7.78
C ASN A 74 18.15 -8.63 -8.07
N THR A 75 18.16 -9.75 -8.81
CA THR A 75 19.37 -10.47 -9.23
C THR A 75 19.67 -10.34 -10.73
N SER A 76 18.89 -9.54 -11.47
CA SER A 76 19.15 -9.27 -12.88
C SER A 76 20.47 -8.53 -13.08
N ALA A 77 21.11 -8.69 -14.25
CA ALA A 77 22.32 -7.94 -14.60
C ALA A 77 22.03 -6.43 -14.56
N TYR A 78 23.05 -5.62 -14.22
CA TYR A 78 22.89 -4.18 -14.04
C TYR A 78 22.32 -3.46 -15.27
N ASP A 79 22.60 -3.96 -16.45
CA ASP A 79 22.17 -3.43 -17.76
C ASP A 79 20.94 -4.13 -18.37
N ALA A 80 20.31 -5.06 -17.65
CA ALA A 80 19.14 -5.81 -18.12
C ALA A 80 17.83 -4.99 -18.02
N PHE A 81 17.81 -3.78 -18.59
CA PHE A 81 16.68 -2.83 -18.46
C PHE A 81 15.37 -3.38 -19.02
N GLU A 82 15.40 -3.97 -20.22
CA GLU A 82 14.20 -4.51 -20.88
C GLU A 82 13.62 -5.69 -20.12
N GLU A 83 14.49 -6.58 -19.62
CA GLU A 83 14.08 -7.72 -18.82
C GLU A 83 13.44 -7.27 -17.49
N ARG A 84 14.01 -6.27 -16.81
CA ARG A 84 13.41 -5.70 -15.60
C ARG A 84 12.08 -5.04 -15.85
N ASP A 85 11.93 -4.26 -16.94
CA ASP A 85 10.64 -3.67 -17.31
C ASP A 85 9.58 -4.76 -17.52
N ARG A 86 9.92 -5.82 -18.24
CA ARG A 86 9.04 -6.97 -18.44
C ARG A 86 8.62 -7.62 -17.11
N LEU A 87 9.58 -7.85 -16.20
CA LEU A 87 9.33 -8.47 -14.90
C LEU A 87 8.47 -7.58 -14.00
N PHE A 88 8.69 -6.25 -14.00
CA PHE A 88 7.84 -5.32 -13.27
C PHE A 88 6.42 -5.25 -13.84
N ARG A 89 6.26 -5.31 -15.16
CA ARG A 89 4.92 -5.41 -15.80
C ARG A 89 4.20 -6.70 -15.44
N GLU A 90 4.94 -7.78 -15.31
CA GLU A 90 4.37 -9.04 -14.83
C GLU A 90 4.04 -8.97 -13.33
N LEU A 91 4.83 -8.28 -12.51
CA LEU A 91 4.66 -8.18 -11.07
C LEU A 91 3.44 -7.34 -10.69
N PHE A 92 3.30 -6.14 -11.27
CA PHE A 92 2.29 -5.17 -10.89
C PHE A 92 0.92 -5.44 -11.54
N GLY A 93 -0.14 -4.93 -10.90
CA GLY A 93 -1.49 -4.91 -11.47
C GLY A 93 -1.56 -4.06 -12.76
N SER A 94 -0.82 -2.93 -12.78
CA SER A 94 -0.52 -2.19 -14.02
C SER A 94 0.75 -1.36 -13.84
N LEU A 95 1.47 -1.14 -14.95
CA LEU A 95 2.64 -0.27 -15.02
C LEU A 95 2.55 0.59 -16.27
N GLY A 96 2.51 1.91 -16.10
CA GLY A 96 2.41 2.89 -17.16
C GLY A 96 3.63 2.94 -18.06
N LYS A 97 3.53 3.70 -19.16
CA LYS A 97 4.63 3.90 -20.11
C LYS A 97 5.72 4.77 -19.47
N GLY A 98 6.98 4.50 -19.78
CA GLY A 98 8.11 5.28 -19.29
C GLY A 98 8.34 5.15 -17.77
N ALA A 99 7.68 4.21 -17.09
CA ALA A 99 7.97 3.92 -15.71
C ALA A 99 9.33 3.23 -15.57
N PHE A 100 10.07 3.58 -14.51
CA PHE A 100 11.38 3.00 -14.22
C PHE A 100 11.56 2.83 -12.71
N LEU A 101 11.97 1.64 -12.30
CA LEU A 101 12.24 1.31 -10.90
C LEU A 101 13.65 0.74 -10.75
N GLU A 102 14.40 1.33 -9.82
CA GLU A 102 15.73 0.84 -9.46
C GLU A 102 15.63 -0.35 -8.50
N PRO A 103 16.36 -1.45 -8.77
CA PRO A 103 16.53 -2.49 -7.77
C PRO A 103 17.52 -2.06 -6.66
N PRO A 104 17.48 -2.69 -5.47
CA PRO A 104 16.49 -3.70 -5.10
C PRO A 104 15.12 -3.10 -4.79
N PHE A 105 14.08 -3.89 -5.06
CA PHE A 105 12.67 -3.56 -4.80
C PHE A 105 12.01 -4.68 -4.02
N ASN A 106 11.04 -4.36 -3.16
CA ASN A 106 10.24 -5.35 -2.44
C ASN A 106 8.77 -4.95 -2.37
N CYS A 107 7.89 -5.95 -2.26
CA CYS A 107 6.45 -5.75 -2.07
C CYS A 107 5.83 -6.94 -1.33
N ASP A 108 4.53 -6.86 -0.99
CA ASP A 108 3.79 -8.02 -0.46
C ASP A 108 3.30 -8.93 -1.59
N TYR A 109 2.59 -8.39 -2.55
CA TYR A 109 2.03 -9.16 -3.67
C TYR A 109 2.42 -8.61 -5.04
N GLY A 110 2.57 -7.30 -5.18
CA GLY A 110 2.79 -6.58 -6.42
C GLY A 110 1.50 -6.38 -7.24
N CYS A 111 0.66 -7.39 -7.32
CA CYS A 111 -0.55 -7.37 -8.16
C CYS A 111 -1.62 -6.37 -7.71
N ASN A 112 -1.54 -5.85 -6.49
CA ASN A 112 -2.44 -4.80 -5.99
C ASN A 112 -1.90 -3.38 -6.19
N THR A 113 -0.74 -3.24 -6.85
CA THR A 113 -0.10 -1.96 -7.15
C THR A 113 -0.37 -1.57 -8.60
N TYR A 114 -0.88 -0.35 -8.80
CA TYR A 114 -1.25 0.23 -10.10
C TYR A 114 -0.52 1.55 -10.27
N ILE A 115 0.31 1.66 -11.29
CA ILE A 115 1.24 2.76 -11.51
C ILE A 115 0.95 3.42 -12.86
N GLY A 116 0.85 4.74 -12.85
CA GLY A 116 0.66 5.57 -14.04
C GLY A 116 1.92 5.76 -14.89
N ASP A 117 1.85 6.69 -15.85
CA ASP A 117 2.91 6.95 -16.81
C ASP A 117 4.06 7.77 -16.19
N ASN A 118 5.30 7.54 -16.69
CA ASN A 118 6.51 8.28 -16.31
C ASN A 118 6.79 8.26 -14.79
N PHE A 119 6.51 7.14 -14.16
CA PHE A 119 6.85 6.90 -12.76
C PHE A 119 8.34 6.60 -12.61
N TYR A 120 8.95 7.13 -11.55
CA TYR A 120 10.31 6.77 -11.16
C TYR A 120 10.37 6.38 -9.68
N ALA A 121 10.99 5.25 -9.37
CA ALA A 121 11.35 4.86 -8.01
C ALA A 121 12.84 4.57 -7.91
N ASN A 122 13.49 5.23 -6.95
CA ASN A 122 14.87 4.95 -6.60
C ASN A 122 14.97 3.63 -5.81
N MET A 123 16.19 3.17 -5.54
CA MET A 123 16.49 1.89 -4.90
C MET A 123 15.86 1.72 -3.50
N ASP A 124 15.71 0.47 -3.09
CA ASP A 124 15.21 0.05 -1.77
C ASP A 124 13.77 0.48 -1.46
N CYS A 125 12.95 0.78 -2.46
CA CYS A 125 11.53 1.04 -2.22
C CYS A 125 10.78 -0.24 -1.84
N ILE A 126 9.80 -0.08 -0.92
CA ILE A 126 9.00 -1.19 -0.38
C ILE A 126 7.52 -0.85 -0.47
N PHE A 127 6.75 -1.65 -1.22
CA PHE A 127 5.30 -1.49 -1.33
C PHE A 127 4.58 -2.68 -0.68
N LEU A 128 4.11 -2.54 0.55
CA LEU A 128 3.28 -3.55 1.20
C LEU A 128 1.85 -3.39 0.69
N ASP A 129 1.59 -3.93 -0.48
CA ASP A 129 0.36 -3.79 -1.23
C ASP A 129 -0.69 -4.86 -0.90
N VAL A 130 -0.92 -5.08 0.38
CA VAL A 130 -1.99 -5.95 0.87
C VAL A 130 -3.36 -5.42 0.40
N ALA A 131 -3.63 -4.12 0.58
CA ALA A 131 -4.71 -3.42 -0.13
C ALA A 131 -4.15 -2.70 -1.37
N ARG A 132 -5.05 -2.11 -2.16
CA ARG A 132 -4.70 -1.42 -3.39
C ARG A 132 -3.78 -0.23 -3.14
N ILE A 133 -2.70 -0.13 -3.92
CA ILE A 133 -1.87 1.07 -4.07
C ILE A 133 -2.10 1.61 -5.48
N THR A 134 -2.53 2.86 -5.59
CA THR A 134 -2.70 3.56 -6.87
C THR A 134 -1.77 4.76 -6.91
N ILE A 135 -0.92 4.84 -7.93
CA ILE A 135 0.05 5.91 -8.13
C ILE A 135 -0.24 6.55 -9.49
N GLY A 136 -0.39 7.86 -9.50
CA GLY A 136 -0.65 8.64 -10.72
C GLY A 136 0.57 8.78 -11.63
N ASP A 137 0.47 9.71 -12.57
CA ASP A 137 1.50 9.98 -13.57
C ASP A 137 2.58 10.93 -13.04
N ARG A 138 3.81 10.80 -13.55
CA ARG A 138 4.95 11.70 -13.25
C ARG A 138 5.24 11.80 -11.76
N VAL A 139 5.15 10.66 -11.06
CA VAL A 139 5.45 10.56 -9.63
C VAL A 139 6.89 10.08 -9.47
N PHE A 140 7.63 10.72 -8.55
CA PHE A 140 9.02 10.40 -8.28
C PHE A 140 9.21 9.99 -6.82
N PHE A 141 9.87 8.85 -6.61
CA PHE A 141 10.26 8.37 -5.30
C PHE A 141 11.77 8.41 -5.12
N GLY A 142 12.23 9.05 -4.06
CA GLY A 142 13.60 8.92 -3.56
C GLY A 142 13.87 7.50 -3.03
N PRO A 143 15.11 7.21 -2.62
CA PRO A 143 15.46 5.88 -2.12
C PRO A 143 14.72 5.57 -0.81
N ARG A 144 14.42 4.29 -0.61
CA ARG A 144 13.79 3.76 0.62
C ARG A 144 12.42 4.38 0.93
N VAL A 145 11.64 4.73 -0.09
CA VAL A 145 10.24 5.10 0.12
C VAL A 145 9.44 3.84 0.45
N GLY A 146 8.65 3.90 1.54
CA GLY A 146 7.77 2.84 1.99
C GLY A 146 6.30 3.19 1.83
N LEU A 147 5.52 2.34 1.18
CA LEU A 147 4.06 2.43 1.12
C LEU A 147 3.48 1.20 1.84
N TYR A 148 2.88 1.40 3.00
CA TYR A 148 2.42 0.31 3.86
C TYR A 148 0.90 0.38 4.02
N THR A 149 0.20 -0.51 3.33
CA THR A 149 -1.26 -0.63 3.43
C THR A 149 -1.72 -1.48 4.61
N PRO A 150 -0.98 -2.53 5.07
CA PRO A 150 -1.44 -3.41 6.13
C PRO A 150 -1.32 -2.77 7.51
N TYR A 151 -2.19 -3.23 8.41
CA TYR A 151 -2.13 -2.95 9.83
C TYR A 151 -2.59 -4.18 10.64
N HIS A 152 -2.18 -4.23 11.90
CA HIS A 152 -2.65 -5.23 12.85
C HIS A 152 -3.55 -4.59 13.91
N PRO A 153 -4.52 -5.33 14.46
CA PRO A 153 -5.30 -4.87 15.62
C PRO A 153 -4.41 -4.43 16.79
N ILE A 154 -4.74 -3.31 17.41
CA ILE A 154 -3.98 -2.77 18.55
C ILE A 154 -4.12 -3.69 19.75
N ASP A 155 -5.33 -4.23 20.00
CA ASP A 155 -5.56 -5.21 21.06
C ASP A 155 -4.70 -6.45 20.86
N ALA A 156 -3.92 -6.80 21.88
CA ALA A 156 -2.94 -7.88 21.81
C ALA A 156 -3.59 -9.27 21.66
N ALA A 157 -4.74 -9.51 22.30
CA ALA A 157 -5.43 -10.79 22.22
C ALA A 157 -6.06 -10.99 20.83
N VAL A 158 -6.67 -9.94 20.28
CA VAL A 158 -7.21 -9.95 18.93
C VAL A 158 -6.09 -10.14 17.91
N ARG A 159 -4.98 -9.41 18.03
CA ARG A 159 -3.82 -9.55 17.14
C ARG A 159 -3.23 -10.97 17.20
N ALA A 160 -3.09 -11.51 18.39
CA ALA A 160 -2.55 -12.87 18.59
C ALA A 160 -3.44 -13.98 18.01
N SER A 161 -4.73 -13.74 17.81
CA SER A 161 -5.64 -14.67 17.15
C SER A 161 -5.49 -14.73 15.62
N GLY A 162 -4.66 -13.83 15.02
CA GLY A 162 -4.20 -13.89 13.64
C GLY A 162 -4.84 -12.93 12.63
N PRO A 163 -5.90 -12.16 12.92
CA PRO A 163 -6.49 -11.26 11.95
C PRO A 163 -5.58 -10.06 11.64
N GLU A 164 -5.63 -9.65 10.39
CA GLU A 164 -4.94 -8.49 9.83
C GLU A 164 -5.94 -7.60 9.11
N GLY A 165 -5.60 -6.33 8.88
CA GLY A 165 -6.39 -5.43 8.07
C GLY A 165 -5.49 -4.65 7.10
N ALA A 166 -6.10 -4.05 6.08
CA ALA A 166 -5.36 -3.19 5.17
C ALA A 166 -6.22 -2.03 4.70
N ARG A 167 -5.59 -0.89 4.37
CA ARG A 167 -6.25 0.28 3.81
C ARG A 167 -5.54 0.72 2.54
N PRO A 168 -6.29 1.12 1.48
CA PRO A 168 -5.69 1.51 0.23
C PRO A 168 -4.91 2.83 0.37
N ILE A 169 -3.88 2.99 -0.48
CA ILE A 169 -3.12 4.23 -0.64
C ILE A 169 -3.37 4.74 -2.06
N THR A 170 -3.68 6.04 -2.17
CA THR A 170 -3.78 6.72 -3.47
C THR A 170 -2.87 7.93 -3.49
N ILE A 171 -2.01 8.00 -4.51
CA ILE A 171 -1.09 9.10 -4.79
C ILE A 171 -1.50 9.70 -6.13
N GLY A 172 -1.72 11.02 -6.15
CA GLY A 172 -2.08 11.75 -7.37
C GLY A 172 -0.90 11.90 -8.35
N ASN A 173 -1.10 12.70 -9.38
CA ASN A 173 -0.07 13.02 -10.36
C ASN A 173 0.93 14.06 -9.81
N ASP A 174 2.13 14.11 -10.43
CA ASP A 174 3.12 15.17 -10.21
C ASP A 174 3.62 15.27 -8.75
N VAL A 175 3.70 14.14 -8.05
CA VAL A 175 4.13 14.07 -6.65
C VAL A 175 5.59 13.62 -6.56
N TRP A 176 6.34 14.26 -5.68
CA TRP A 176 7.69 13.82 -5.32
C TRP A 176 7.78 13.49 -3.83
N PHE A 177 8.28 12.27 -3.55
CA PHE A 177 8.64 11.82 -2.21
C PHE A 177 10.15 11.85 -2.06
N GLY A 178 10.66 12.54 -1.05
CA GLY A 178 12.07 12.47 -0.66
C GLY A 178 12.46 11.08 -0.16
N GLY A 179 13.76 10.86 0.05
CA GLY A 179 14.24 9.57 0.54
C GLY A 179 13.73 9.23 1.93
N SER A 180 13.48 7.95 2.18
CA SER A 180 13.05 7.39 3.48
C SER A 180 11.70 7.93 3.98
N VAL A 181 10.83 8.37 3.09
CA VAL A 181 9.44 8.69 3.43
C VAL A 181 8.64 7.39 3.60
N VAL A 182 7.76 7.39 4.59
CA VAL A 182 6.79 6.31 4.89
C VAL A 182 5.41 6.91 5.06
#